data_7ee494dea74eebde1f1b86a8785eb890
#
_entry.id   7ee494dea74eebde1f1b86a8785eb890
#
_cell.length_a   1.000
_cell.length_b   1.000
_cell.length_c   1.000
_cell.angle_alpha   90.00
_cell.angle_beta   90.00
_cell.angle_gamma   90.00
#
_symmetry.space_group_name_H-M   'P 1'
#
loop_
_entity.id
_entity.type
_entity.pdbx_description
1 polymer ?
#
loop_
_entity_poly.entity_id
_entity_poly.type
_entity_poly.pdbx_seq_one_letter_code
_entity_poly.pdbx_strand_id
1 'polypeptide(L)'
;PHMLFKAAPQLPDEHVALVEIYGIGFHANNRAQTKEGDVLAIWGAGRVGQVILQAARTKTSGTIFMIDPMENRLEIAEKYYENVIGINPQRENPSDVIEKHTGGNGVDIAFEAVGHAEEITGIHHPVRSAVQSLRGGGKVCVLGLSDEPAPVVFKELIWKEAQIITSRVSHGEFTEVLEHLNAGDLQPDALISKVMHASQIQQAFELLQKEKEKYLKVLLDFQ
;
A
#
# COMPACT_ATOMS: atom_id res chain seq x y z
N PRO A 1 -1.75 9.25 -29.47
CA PRO A 1 -2.87 8.70 -28.67
C PRO A 1 -2.49 7.51 -27.78
N HIS A 2 -1.17 7.24 -27.57
CA HIS A 2 -0.72 6.11 -26.72
C HIS A 2 -0.95 6.32 -25.21
N MET A 3 -1.45 7.48 -24.82
CA MET A 3 -1.71 7.86 -23.43
C MET A 3 -3.21 8.02 -23.13
N LEU A 4 -4.07 7.54 -24.02
CA LEU A 4 -5.51 7.57 -23.82
C LEU A 4 -6.03 6.17 -23.53
N PHE A 5 -6.71 6.01 -22.41
CA PHE A 5 -7.32 4.76 -21.96
C PHE A 5 -8.84 4.97 -21.87
N LYS A 6 -9.62 4.07 -22.45
CA LYS A 6 -11.07 4.17 -22.46
C LYS A 6 -11.64 3.48 -21.23
N ALA A 7 -12.28 4.25 -20.35
CA ALA A 7 -13.08 3.70 -19.25
C ALA A 7 -14.43 3.18 -19.78
N ALA A 8 -14.98 2.18 -19.11
CA ALA A 8 -16.31 1.68 -19.41
C ALA A 8 -17.37 2.74 -18.98
N PRO A 9 -18.41 3.00 -19.80
CA PRO A 9 -19.37 4.08 -19.54
C PRO A 9 -20.14 3.96 -18.23
N GLN A 10 -20.23 2.78 -17.64
CA GLN A 10 -20.91 2.53 -16.37
C GLN A 10 -20.05 2.81 -15.13
N LEU A 11 -18.75 3.03 -15.28
CA LEU A 11 -17.89 3.35 -14.15
C LEU A 11 -18.13 4.79 -13.70
N PRO A 12 -18.34 5.04 -12.40
CA PRO A 12 -18.42 6.40 -11.87
C PRO A 12 -17.14 7.20 -12.14
N ASP A 13 -17.27 8.48 -12.41
CA ASP A 13 -16.12 9.36 -12.67
C ASP A 13 -15.17 9.41 -11.48
N GLU A 14 -15.68 9.35 -10.25
CA GLU A 14 -14.90 9.28 -9.02
C GLU A 14 -13.99 8.04 -8.98
N HIS A 15 -14.48 6.90 -9.47
CA HIS A 15 -13.68 5.67 -9.53
C HIS A 15 -12.62 5.76 -10.64
N VAL A 16 -12.98 6.32 -11.80
CA VAL A 16 -12.04 6.54 -12.90
C VAL A 16 -10.95 7.53 -12.51
N ALA A 17 -11.24 8.55 -11.70
CA ALA A 17 -10.25 9.48 -11.17
C ALA A 17 -9.16 8.82 -10.29
N LEU A 18 -9.40 7.59 -9.81
CA LEU A 18 -8.43 6.84 -9.02
C LEU A 18 -7.53 5.90 -9.84
N VAL A 19 -7.74 5.78 -11.15
CA VAL A 19 -6.96 4.85 -12.01
C VAL A 19 -5.46 5.10 -11.90
N GLU A 20 -5.03 6.37 -11.82
CA GLU A 20 -3.62 6.72 -11.71
C GLU A 20 -3.00 6.16 -10.43
N ILE A 21 -3.64 6.35 -9.27
CA ILE A 21 -3.11 5.86 -8.00
C ILE A 21 -3.19 4.33 -7.91
N TYR A 22 -4.24 3.70 -8.45
CA TYR A 22 -4.30 2.25 -8.54
C TYR A 22 -3.17 1.69 -9.40
N GLY A 23 -2.80 2.38 -10.50
CA GLY A 23 -1.66 2.02 -11.33
C GLY A 23 -0.37 1.87 -10.51
N ILE A 24 -0.17 2.67 -9.47
CA ILE A 24 0.98 2.54 -8.55
C ILE A 24 0.93 1.20 -7.80
N GLY A 25 -0.24 0.84 -7.27
CA GLY A 25 -0.43 -0.43 -6.55
C GLY A 25 -0.21 -1.67 -7.43
N PHE A 26 -0.78 -1.66 -8.64
CA PHE A 26 -0.60 -2.74 -9.62
C PHE A 26 0.86 -2.83 -10.08
N HIS A 27 1.48 -1.71 -10.40
CA HIS A 27 2.90 -1.68 -10.79
C HIS A 27 3.82 -2.25 -9.71
N ALA A 28 3.60 -1.88 -8.44
CA ALA A 28 4.37 -2.41 -7.32
C ALA A 28 4.24 -3.94 -7.21
N ASN A 29 3.01 -4.46 -7.29
CA ASN A 29 2.74 -5.90 -7.25
C ASN A 29 3.35 -6.64 -8.47
N ASN A 30 3.28 -6.05 -9.67
CA ASN A 30 3.90 -6.59 -10.89
C ASN A 30 5.42 -6.61 -10.76
N ARG A 31 6.03 -5.54 -10.26
CA ARG A 31 7.47 -5.46 -9.97
C ARG A 31 7.91 -6.51 -8.95
N ALA A 32 7.16 -6.66 -7.87
CA ALA A 32 7.42 -7.65 -6.83
C ALA A 32 7.13 -9.08 -7.28
N GLN A 33 6.38 -9.26 -8.38
CA GLN A 33 5.92 -10.55 -8.88
C GLN A 33 5.02 -11.26 -7.86
N THR A 34 4.10 -10.51 -7.25
CA THR A 34 3.09 -11.06 -6.35
C THR A 34 2.29 -12.15 -7.05
N LYS A 35 2.12 -13.30 -6.38
CA LYS A 35 1.42 -14.46 -6.92
C LYS A 35 0.55 -15.13 -5.87
N GLU A 36 -0.32 -16.03 -6.30
CA GLU A 36 -1.21 -16.77 -5.43
C GLU A 36 -0.44 -17.53 -4.33
N GLY A 37 -0.95 -17.43 -3.11
CA GLY A 37 -0.37 -18.00 -1.91
C GLY A 37 0.72 -17.18 -1.22
N ASP A 38 1.19 -16.09 -1.82
CA ASP A 38 2.18 -15.21 -1.18
C ASP A 38 1.58 -14.55 0.07
N VAL A 39 2.35 -14.57 1.16
CA VAL A 39 2.10 -13.82 2.39
C VAL A 39 2.82 -12.48 2.30
N LEU A 40 2.10 -11.41 2.54
CA LEU A 40 2.62 -10.05 2.31
C LEU A 40 2.64 -9.22 3.60
N ALA A 41 3.52 -8.21 3.62
CA ALA A 41 3.47 -7.14 4.61
C ALA A 41 3.56 -5.78 3.91
N ILE A 42 2.76 -4.80 4.35
CA ILE A 42 2.70 -3.46 3.76
C ILE A 42 2.93 -2.45 4.87
N TRP A 43 4.07 -1.79 4.86
CA TRP A 43 4.39 -0.67 5.74
C TRP A 43 3.79 0.61 5.19
N GLY A 44 2.88 1.21 5.96
CA GLY A 44 2.08 2.36 5.58
C GLY A 44 0.70 1.97 5.03
N ALA A 45 -0.38 2.23 5.77
CA ALA A 45 -1.76 2.03 5.35
C ALA A 45 -2.40 3.33 4.81
N GLY A 46 -1.60 4.27 4.34
CA GLY A 46 -2.06 5.45 3.61
C GLY A 46 -2.59 5.09 2.21
N ARG A 47 -2.90 6.11 1.40
CA ARG A 47 -3.47 5.91 0.05
C ARG A 47 -2.65 4.95 -0.83
N VAL A 48 -1.30 4.99 -0.76
CA VAL A 48 -0.44 4.07 -1.55
C VAL A 48 -0.50 2.66 -1.00
N GLY A 49 -0.41 2.47 0.33
CA GLY A 49 -0.52 1.14 0.94
C GLY A 49 -1.88 0.49 0.69
N GLN A 50 -2.97 1.27 0.71
CA GLN A 50 -4.32 0.77 0.41
C GLN A 50 -4.45 0.29 -1.05
N VAL A 51 -3.90 1.00 -2.03
CA VAL A 51 -3.94 0.53 -3.42
C VAL A 51 -2.99 -0.65 -3.68
N ILE A 52 -1.88 -0.75 -2.94
CA ILE A 52 -1.01 -1.95 -2.97
C ILE A 52 -1.80 -3.16 -2.44
N LEU A 53 -2.50 -3.02 -1.30
CA LEU A 53 -3.35 -4.06 -0.75
C LEU A 53 -4.41 -4.53 -1.76
N GLN A 54 -5.14 -3.58 -2.34
CA GLN A 54 -6.22 -3.89 -3.28
C GLN A 54 -5.70 -4.60 -4.54
N ALA A 55 -4.60 -4.12 -5.11
CA ALA A 55 -3.94 -4.78 -6.23
C ALA A 55 -3.39 -6.17 -5.84
N ALA A 56 -2.85 -6.33 -4.62
CA ALA A 56 -2.40 -7.62 -4.13
C ALA A 56 -3.54 -8.64 -4.02
N ARG A 57 -4.73 -8.21 -3.58
CA ARG A 57 -5.91 -9.08 -3.47
C ARG A 57 -6.41 -9.62 -4.80
N THR A 58 -6.11 -8.98 -5.92
CA THR A 58 -6.38 -9.57 -7.25
C THR A 58 -5.39 -10.69 -7.62
N LYS A 59 -4.31 -10.88 -6.84
CA LYS A 59 -3.19 -11.79 -7.16
C LYS A 59 -2.95 -12.85 -6.10
N THR A 60 -3.34 -12.62 -4.84
CA THR A 60 -3.12 -13.57 -3.73
C THR A 60 -4.27 -13.59 -2.75
N SER A 61 -4.62 -14.78 -2.28
CA SER A 61 -5.53 -15.03 -1.14
C SER A 61 -4.76 -15.15 0.19
N GLY A 62 -3.44 -15.12 0.17
CA GLY A 62 -2.58 -15.22 1.36
C GLY A 62 -2.80 -14.10 2.37
N THR A 63 -2.30 -14.26 3.59
CA THR A 63 -2.38 -13.24 4.63
C THR A 63 -1.62 -11.98 4.24
N ILE A 64 -2.22 -10.81 4.48
CA ILE A 64 -1.57 -9.52 4.30
C ILE A 64 -1.54 -8.78 5.63
N PHE A 65 -0.34 -8.42 6.08
CA PHE A 65 -0.15 -7.58 7.24
C PHE A 65 -0.08 -6.12 6.79
N MET A 66 -0.93 -5.25 7.41
CA MET A 66 -0.91 -3.80 7.18
C MET A 66 -0.34 -3.11 8.41
N ILE A 67 0.72 -2.33 8.25
CA ILE A 67 1.44 -1.70 9.36
C ILE A 67 1.29 -0.17 9.26
N ASP A 68 0.60 0.45 10.21
CA ASP A 68 0.44 1.92 10.29
C ASP A 68 0.15 2.34 11.74
N PRO A 69 0.66 3.49 12.23
CA PRO A 69 0.31 3.99 13.56
C PRO A 69 -1.14 4.49 13.68
N MET A 70 -1.84 4.69 12.56
CA MET A 70 -3.22 5.20 12.54
C MET A 70 -4.24 4.06 12.45
N GLU A 71 -4.92 3.78 13.56
CA GLU A 71 -5.91 2.69 13.68
C GLU A 71 -7.00 2.74 12.60
N ASN A 72 -7.57 3.92 12.34
CA ASN A 72 -8.62 4.07 11.35
C ASN A 72 -8.21 3.64 9.93
N ARG A 73 -6.92 3.73 9.59
CA ARG A 73 -6.40 3.26 8.31
C ARG A 73 -6.28 1.74 8.26
N LEU A 74 -5.94 1.12 9.39
CA LEU A 74 -5.93 -0.33 9.55
C LEU A 74 -7.34 -0.88 9.49
N GLU A 75 -8.29 -0.25 10.19
CA GLU A 75 -9.71 -0.62 10.17
C GLU A 75 -10.32 -0.60 8.76
N ILE A 76 -9.93 0.36 7.91
CA ILE A 76 -10.34 0.39 6.49
C ILE A 76 -9.89 -0.89 5.77
N ALA A 77 -8.63 -1.28 5.92
CA ALA A 77 -8.10 -2.47 5.27
C ALA A 77 -8.81 -3.75 5.75
N GLU A 78 -8.96 -3.92 7.07
CA GLU A 78 -9.59 -5.09 7.68
C GLU A 78 -11.08 -5.19 7.37
N LYS A 79 -11.78 -4.05 7.23
CA LYS A 79 -13.21 -4.00 6.91
C LYS A 79 -13.54 -4.52 5.52
N TYR A 80 -12.71 -4.23 4.55
CA TYR A 80 -13.00 -4.50 3.14
C TYR A 80 -12.37 -5.78 2.61
N TYR A 81 -11.39 -6.35 3.34
CA TYR A 81 -10.64 -7.51 2.85
C TYR A 81 -10.45 -8.58 3.91
N GLU A 82 -10.77 -9.81 3.56
CA GLU A 82 -10.47 -10.98 4.38
C GLU A 82 -8.96 -11.26 4.46
N ASN A 83 -8.53 -11.94 5.50
CA ASN A 83 -7.12 -12.30 5.73
C ASN A 83 -6.16 -11.09 5.73
N VAL A 84 -6.65 -9.93 6.19
CA VAL A 84 -5.83 -8.76 6.49
C VAL A 84 -5.70 -8.63 7.99
N ILE A 85 -4.48 -8.36 8.46
CA ILE A 85 -4.15 -8.15 9.88
C ILE A 85 -3.51 -6.78 10.02
N GLY A 86 -4.21 -5.87 10.69
CA GLY A 86 -3.69 -4.55 11.04
C GLY A 86 -2.72 -4.63 12.21
N ILE A 87 -1.58 -3.95 12.10
CA ILE A 87 -0.56 -3.89 13.16
C ILE A 87 -0.22 -2.42 13.42
N ASN A 88 -0.50 -1.96 14.63
CA ASN A 88 -0.07 -0.64 15.07
C ASN A 88 1.34 -0.74 15.70
N PRO A 89 2.39 -0.19 15.06
CA PRO A 89 3.76 -0.32 15.54
C PRO A 89 4.02 0.46 16.84
N GLN A 90 3.10 1.31 17.28
CA GLN A 90 3.18 1.97 18.60
C GLN A 90 2.70 1.08 19.74
N ARG A 91 1.98 -0.01 19.44
CA ARG A 91 1.43 -0.95 20.43
C ARG A 91 2.15 -2.28 20.48
N GLU A 92 2.59 -2.76 19.32
CA GLU A 92 3.24 -4.07 19.19
C GLU A 92 4.31 -4.06 18.10
N ASN A 93 5.30 -4.91 18.24
CA ASN A 93 6.37 -5.02 17.24
C ASN A 93 5.86 -5.79 16.02
N PRO A 94 5.85 -5.19 14.82
CA PRO A 94 5.37 -5.85 13.61
C PRO A 94 6.10 -7.17 13.30
N SER A 95 7.41 -7.23 13.53
CA SER A 95 8.19 -8.44 13.26
C SER A 95 7.74 -9.61 14.15
N ASP A 96 7.45 -9.35 15.42
CA ASP A 96 7.02 -10.39 16.36
C ASP A 96 5.63 -10.94 16.01
N VAL A 97 4.73 -10.04 15.60
CA VAL A 97 3.38 -10.41 15.15
C VAL A 97 3.45 -11.26 13.88
N ILE A 98 4.23 -10.83 12.90
CA ILE A 98 4.43 -11.55 11.64
C ILE A 98 5.06 -12.92 11.90
N GLU A 99 6.13 -12.98 12.71
CA GLU A 99 6.79 -14.24 13.07
C GLU A 99 5.81 -15.24 13.69
N LYS A 100 5.01 -14.79 14.65
CA LYS A 100 4.00 -15.62 15.31
C LYS A 100 2.96 -16.17 14.32
N HIS A 101 2.44 -15.34 13.41
CA HIS A 101 1.40 -15.75 12.48
C HIS A 101 1.93 -16.62 11.33
N THR A 102 3.20 -16.49 10.99
CA THR A 102 3.85 -17.25 9.92
C THR A 102 4.62 -18.49 10.43
N GLY A 103 4.51 -18.80 11.72
CA GLY A 103 5.25 -19.92 12.33
C GLY A 103 6.78 -19.75 12.23
N GLY A 104 7.28 -18.52 12.28
CA GLY A 104 8.69 -18.19 12.18
C GLY A 104 9.23 -18.05 10.75
N ASN A 105 8.40 -18.28 9.71
CA ASN A 105 8.87 -18.20 8.33
C ASN A 105 9.07 -16.76 7.83
N GLY A 106 8.22 -15.83 8.25
CA GLY A 106 8.15 -14.48 7.70
C GLY A 106 7.32 -14.36 6.41
N VAL A 107 7.38 -13.20 5.75
CA VAL A 107 6.58 -12.89 4.55
C VAL A 107 7.37 -13.10 3.26
N ASP A 108 6.66 -13.39 2.18
CA ASP A 108 7.23 -13.53 0.83
C ASP A 108 7.68 -12.17 0.27
N ILE A 109 6.82 -11.16 0.43
CA ILE A 109 7.07 -9.81 -0.07
C ILE A 109 6.67 -8.80 1.01
N ALA A 110 7.54 -7.82 1.20
CA ALA A 110 7.29 -6.66 2.03
C ALA A 110 7.28 -5.39 1.16
N PHE A 111 6.19 -4.62 1.22
CA PHE A 111 6.09 -3.31 0.54
C PHE A 111 6.37 -2.21 1.56
N GLU A 112 7.25 -1.28 1.20
CA GLU A 112 7.52 -0.08 2.00
C GLU A 112 6.92 1.14 1.28
N ALA A 113 5.86 1.72 1.87
CA ALA A 113 5.09 2.82 1.32
C ALA A 113 4.96 4.02 2.32
N VAL A 114 5.87 4.10 3.28
CA VAL A 114 5.93 5.18 4.29
C VAL A 114 6.77 6.35 3.78
N GLY A 115 7.96 6.05 3.29
CA GLY A 115 8.98 7.01 2.87
C GLY A 115 9.70 7.62 4.06
N HIS A 116 9.26 8.81 4.48
CA HIS A 116 9.77 9.46 5.68
C HIS A 116 9.02 8.97 6.92
N ALA A 117 9.73 8.37 7.86
CA ALA A 117 9.17 7.91 9.12
C ALA A 117 9.87 8.60 10.29
N GLU A 118 9.08 9.11 11.23
CA GLU A 118 9.59 9.48 12.55
C GLU A 118 10.05 8.21 13.28
N GLU A 119 11.13 8.31 14.06
CA GLU A 119 11.58 7.20 14.89
C GLU A 119 10.51 6.81 15.90
N ILE A 120 10.14 5.53 15.89
CA ILE A 120 9.31 4.94 16.94
C ILE A 120 10.25 4.19 17.87
N THR A 121 10.26 4.55 19.16
CA THR A 121 11.14 3.95 20.15
C THR A 121 11.04 2.42 20.14
N GLY A 122 12.17 1.74 19.94
CA GLY A 122 12.24 0.27 19.93
C GLY A 122 11.84 -0.39 18.61
N ILE A 123 11.45 0.38 17.60
CA ILE A 123 11.10 -0.14 16.27
C ILE A 123 12.08 0.42 15.24
N HIS A 124 12.62 -0.46 14.42
CA HIS A 124 13.52 -0.07 13.35
C HIS A 124 12.79 0.73 12.25
N HIS A 125 13.56 1.51 11.50
CA HIS A 125 13.11 2.18 10.29
C HIS A 125 12.31 1.21 9.39
N PRO A 126 11.19 1.65 8.75
CA PRO A 126 10.30 0.78 7.97
C PRO A 126 11.01 -0.15 6.98
N VAL A 127 12.00 0.36 6.23
CA VAL A 127 12.80 -0.47 5.30
C VAL A 127 13.50 -1.61 6.03
N ARG A 128 14.13 -1.35 7.20
CA ARG A 128 14.82 -2.38 7.96
C ARG A 128 13.84 -3.38 8.57
N SER A 129 12.75 -2.91 9.14
CA SER A 129 11.67 -3.78 9.65
C SER A 129 11.10 -4.67 8.54
N ALA A 130 10.93 -4.11 7.34
CA ALA A 130 10.52 -4.88 6.16
C ALA A 130 11.50 -6.00 5.83
N VAL A 131 12.82 -5.73 5.83
CA VAL A 131 13.86 -6.77 5.64
C VAL A 131 13.79 -7.84 6.72
N GLN A 132 13.63 -7.42 7.97
CA GLN A 132 13.59 -8.36 9.11
C GLN A 132 12.40 -9.31 9.07
N SER A 133 11.26 -8.85 8.56
CA SER A 133 10.05 -9.66 8.44
C SER A 133 10.06 -10.66 7.28
N LEU A 134 11.00 -10.55 6.34
CA LEU A 134 11.08 -11.46 5.19
C LEU A 134 11.42 -12.89 5.60
N ARG A 135 10.85 -13.85 4.87
CA ARG A 135 11.38 -15.22 4.81
C ARG A 135 12.68 -15.31 3.98
N GLY A 136 13.32 -16.46 4.01
CA GLY A 136 14.42 -16.75 3.07
C GLY A 136 13.98 -16.63 1.61
N GLY A 137 14.76 -15.94 0.78
CA GLY A 137 14.44 -15.66 -0.62
C GLY A 137 13.35 -14.60 -0.83
N GLY A 138 12.89 -13.93 0.23
CA GLY A 138 11.86 -12.89 0.16
C GLY A 138 12.33 -11.59 -0.48
N LYS A 139 11.40 -10.66 -0.74
CA LYS A 139 11.66 -9.39 -1.41
C LYS A 139 11.12 -8.21 -0.64
N VAL A 140 11.86 -7.11 -0.58
CA VAL A 140 11.34 -5.79 -0.21
C VAL A 140 11.11 -4.96 -1.46
N CYS A 141 9.91 -4.43 -1.66
CA CYS A 141 9.59 -3.46 -2.69
C CYS A 141 9.42 -2.09 -2.06
N VAL A 142 10.34 -1.17 -2.37
CA VAL A 142 10.38 0.19 -1.80
C VAL A 142 9.68 1.15 -2.75
N LEU A 143 8.66 1.85 -2.24
CA LEU A 143 7.93 2.92 -2.92
C LEU A 143 8.04 4.25 -2.19
N GLY A 144 8.27 4.20 -0.88
CA GLY A 144 8.36 5.40 -0.04
C GLY A 144 9.48 6.32 -0.52
N LEU A 145 9.15 7.62 -0.66
CA LEU A 145 10.12 8.64 -1.06
C LEU A 145 10.65 9.36 0.18
N SER A 146 11.97 9.37 0.34
CA SER A 146 12.67 10.13 1.37
C SER A 146 14.01 10.60 0.84
N ASP A 147 14.42 11.80 1.23
CA ASP A 147 15.77 12.31 1.01
C ASP A 147 16.73 11.83 2.10
N GLU A 148 16.21 11.27 3.20
CA GLU A 148 17.00 10.73 4.30
C GLU A 148 17.48 9.30 3.97
N PRO A 149 18.71 8.94 4.37
CA PRO A 149 19.22 7.59 4.22
C PRO A 149 18.39 6.57 5.03
N ALA A 150 17.99 5.48 4.39
CA ALA A 150 17.38 4.35 5.08
C ALA A 150 18.44 3.34 5.55
N PRO A 151 18.39 2.85 6.81
CA PRO A 151 19.36 1.89 7.32
C PRO A 151 19.14 0.51 6.69
N VAL A 152 20.14 -0.01 6.02
CA VAL A 152 20.16 -1.38 5.48
C VAL A 152 21.35 -2.13 6.05
N VAL A 153 21.07 -3.25 6.70
CA VAL A 153 22.11 -4.13 7.25
C VAL A 153 22.32 -5.29 6.28
N PHE A 154 23.37 -5.24 5.48
CA PHE A 154 23.65 -6.25 4.45
C PHE A 154 23.72 -7.68 4.99
N LYS A 155 24.19 -7.89 6.23
CA LYS A 155 24.20 -9.21 6.86
C LYS A 155 22.79 -9.83 6.95
N GLU A 156 21.76 -9.00 7.24
CA GLU A 156 20.36 -9.46 7.32
C GLU A 156 19.86 -9.89 5.94
N LEU A 157 20.23 -9.16 4.89
CA LEU A 157 19.88 -9.51 3.50
C LEU A 157 20.60 -10.80 3.04
N ILE A 158 21.92 -10.90 3.31
CA ILE A 158 22.73 -12.04 2.88
C ILE A 158 22.22 -13.33 3.50
N TRP A 159 21.90 -13.34 4.79
CA TRP A 159 21.41 -14.53 5.47
C TRP A 159 20.05 -15.01 4.97
N LYS A 160 19.24 -14.10 4.43
CA LYS A 160 17.93 -14.41 3.85
C LYS A 160 17.98 -14.58 2.33
N GLU A 161 19.12 -14.35 1.68
CA GLU A 161 19.21 -14.24 0.20
C GLU A 161 18.12 -13.30 -0.36
N ALA A 162 17.83 -12.23 0.38
CA ALA A 162 16.73 -11.33 0.12
C ALA A 162 17.05 -10.34 -1.01
N GLN A 163 16.01 -9.85 -1.67
CA GLN A 163 16.09 -8.85 -2.71
C GLN A 163 15.49 -7.51 -2.25
N ILE A 164 16.11 -6.40 -2.63
CA ILE A 164 15.50 -5.07 -2.56
C ILE A 164 15.24 -4.60 -3.99
N ILE A 165 13.99 -4.30 -4.27
CA ILE A 165 13.55 -3.72 -5.54
C ILE A 165 12.85 -2.39 -5.27
N THR A 166 12.80 -1.52 -6.27
CA THR A 166 12.10 -0.25 -6.17
C THR A 166 10.95 -0.20 -7.17
N SER A 167 9.90 0.52 -6.81
CA SER A 167 8.77 0.77 -7.69
C SER A 167 8.41 2.25 -7.66
N ARG A 168 8.09 2.82 -8.82
CA ARG A 168 7.73 4.22 -8.95
C ARG A 168 6.65 4.39 -10.00
N VAL A 169 5.59 5.11 -9.63
CA VAL A 169 4.42 5.41 -10.49
C VAL A 169 3.83 4.15 -11.17
N SER A 170 3.43 4.24 -12.41
CA SER A 170 2.91 3.13 -13.22
C SER A 170 3.62 3.06 -14.56
N HIS A 171 3.57 1.91 -15.23
CA HIS A 171 4.18 1.72 -16.54
C HIS A 171 3.29 0.83 -17.42
N GLY A 172 2.08 1.30 -17.72
CA GLY A 172 1.14 0.60 -18.61
C GLY A 172 -0.01 -0.12 -17.89
N GLU A 173 -0.10 -0.07 -16.55
CA GLU A 173 -1.09 -0.80 -15.75
C GLU A 173 -2.51 -0.23 -15.83
N PHE A 174 -2.74 0.93 -16.46
CA PHE A 174 -4.08 1.56 -16.50
C PHE A 174 -5.16 0.68 -17.14
N THR A 175 -4.80 -0.13 -18.13
CA THR A 175 -5.73 -1.09 -18.72
C THR A 175 -6.14 -2.16 -17.70
N GLU A 176 -5.16 -2.77 -17.03
CA GLU A 176 -5.36 -3.76 -15.96
C GLU A 176 -6.24 -3.19 -14.83
N VAL A 177 -5.97 -1.94 -14.40
CA VAL A 177 -6.77 -1.25 -13.39
C VAL A 177 -8.23 -1.07 -13.83
N LEU A 178 -8.46 -0.61 -15.07
CA LEU A 178 -9.81 -0.40 -15.58
C LEU A 178 -10.60 -1.70 -15.73
N GLU A 179 -9.94 -2.80 -16.07
CA GLU A 179 -10.53 -4.14 -16.12
C GLU A 179 -11.00 -4.57 -14.73
N HIS A 180 -10.15 -4.45 -13.69
CA HIS A 180 -10.50 -4.79 -12.31
C HIS A 180 -11.55 -3.86 -11.70
N LEU A 181 -11.52 -2.55 -12.01
CA LEU A 181 -12.61 -1.64 -11.62
C LEU A 181 -13.94 -2.05 -12.23
N ASN A 182 -13.94 -2.40 -13.51
CA ASN A 182 -15.15 -2.83 -14.21
C ASN A 182 -15.68 -4.19 -13.72
N ALA A 183 -14.78 -5.07 -13.28
CA ALA A 183 -15.13 -6.37 -12.68
C ALA A 183 -15.67 -6.25 -11.24
N GLY A 184 -15.43 -5.11 -10.57
CA GLY A 184 -15.79 -4.91 -9.16
C GLY A 184 -14.82 -5.53 -8.16
N ASP A 185 -13.61 -5.86 -8.59
CA ASP A 185 -12.58 -6.49 -7.74
C ASP A 185 -11.92 -5.49 -6.79
N LEU A 186 -12.05 -4.19 -7.08
CA LEU A 186 -11.48 -3.12 -6.28
C LEU A 186 -12.57 -2.41 -5.46
N GLN A 187 -12.15 -1.73 -4.39
CA GLN A 187 -13.02 -1.00 -3.48
C GLN A 187 -12.66 0.51 -3.47
N PRO A 188 -12.98 1.27 -4.56
CA PRO A 188 -12.60 2.67 -4.67
C PRO A 188 -13.17 3.54 -3.54
N ASP A 189 -14.40 3.24 -3.08
CA ASP A 189 -15.06 3.97 -2.01
C ASP A 189 -14.31 3.87 -0.66
N ALA A 190 -13.49 2.84 -0.48
CA ALA A 190 -12.62 2.73 0.70
C ALA A 190 -11.52 3.80 0.73
N LEU A 191 -11.15 4.36 -0.42
CA LEU A 191 -10.13 5.40 -0.55
C LEU A 191 -10.72 6.81 -0.51
N ILE A 192 -11.94 7.00 -1.04
CA ILE A 192 -12.58 8.31 -1.19
C ILE A 192 -13.15 8.74 0.15
N SER A 193 -12.45 9.63 0.84
CA SER A 193 -12.94 10.17 2.10
C SER A 193 -13.96 11.29 1.91
N LYS A 194 -13.85 12.03 0.80
CA LYS A 194 -14.76 13.14 0.48
C LYS A 194 -14.67 13.54 -0.99
N VAL A 195 -15.80 13.98 -1.55
CA VAL A 195 -15.87 14.71 -2.82
C VAL A 195 -16.26 16.16 -2.50
N MET A 196 -15.58 17.13 -3.08
CA MET A 196 -15.79 18.56 -2.85
C MET A 196 -15.81 19.30 -4.18
N HIS A 197 -16.60 20.38 -4.27
CA HIS A 197 -16.55 21.24 -5.46
C HIS A 197 -15.18 21.90 -5.61
N ALA A 198 -14.69 22.08 -6.82
CA ALA A 198 -13.35 22.60 -7.11
C ALA A 198 -13.06 23.99 -6.50
N SER A 199 -14.09 24.84 -6.32
CA SER A 199 -13.95 26.12 -5.62
C SER A 199 -13.51 26.00 -4.16
N GLN A 200 -13.62 24.80 -3.56
CA GLN A 200 -13.24 24.51 -2.18
C GLN A 200 -11.82 23.89 -2.06
N ILE A 201 -11.00 24.01 -3.11
CA ILE A 201 -9.66 23.41 -3.17
C ILE A 201 -8.80 23.75 -1.94
N GLN A 202 -8.83 24.99 -1.48
CA GLN A 202 -8.08 25.40 -0.29
C GLN A 202 -8.52 24.61 0.95
N GLN A 203 -9.82 24.47 1.14
CA GLN A 203 -10.39 23.69 2.25
C GLN A 203 -10.02 22.19 2.13
N ALA A 204 -10.01 21.64 0.92
CA ALA A 204 -9.61 20.24 0.69
C ALA A 204 -8.16 19.99 1.14
N PHE A 205 -7.23 20.89 0.80
CA PHE A 205 -5.85 20.79 1.28
C PHE A 205 -5.74 20.93 2.81
N GLU A 206 -6.50 21.82 3.42
CA GLU A 206 -6.50 22.00 4.87
C GLU A 206 -7.01 20.75 5.60
N LEU A 207 -8.06 20.09 5.09
CA LEU A 207 -8.54 18.82 5.64
C LEU A 207 -7.47 17.73 5.60
N LEU A 208 -6.79 17.56 4.45
CA LEU A 208 -5.73 16.57 4.28
C LEU A 208 -4.50 16.84 5.18
N GLN A 209 -4.22 18.10 5.52
CA GLN A 209 -3.11 18.46 6.40
C GLN A 209 -3.46 18.35 7.88
N LYS A 210 -4.62 18.89 8.28
CA LYS A 210 -5.02 19.04 9.69
C LYS A 210 -5.71 17.80 10.24
N GLU A 211 -6.40 17.05 9.37
CA GLU A 211 -7.21 15.89 9.75
C GLU A 211 -6.76 14.63 8.97
N LYS A 212 -5.45 14.46 8.81
CA LYS A 212 -4.85 13.33 8.08
C LYS A 212 -5.26 11.95 8.60
N GLU A 213 -5.78 11.89 9.81
CA GLU A 213 -6.35 10.69 10.42
C GLU A 213 -7.68 10.29 9.79
N LYS A 214 -8.48 11.26 9.30
CA LYS A 214 -9.83 11.03 8.77
C LYS A 214 -9.88 10.96 7.25
N TYR A 215 -8.91 11.59 6.59
CA TYR A 215 -8.94 11.76 5.13
C TYR A 215 -7.79 11.04 4.44
N LEU A 216 -8.11 10.04 3.62
CA LEU A 216 -7.14 9.36 2.74
C LEU A 216 -7.03 10.08 1.39
N LYS A 217 -8.17 10.30 0.75
CA LYS A 217 -8.26 10.95 -0.57
C LYS A 217 -9.46 11.87 -0.62
N VAL A 218 -9.25 13.10 -1.04
CA VAL A 218 -10.32 14.04 -1.37
C VAL A 218 -10.33 14.23 -2.89
N LEU A 219 -11.48 14.06 -3.49
CA LEU A 219 -11.70 14.35 -4.92
C LEU A 219 -12.30 15.74 -5.09
N LEU A 220 -11.96 16.41 -6.19
CA LEU A 220 -12.54 17.67 -6.56
C LEU A 220 -13.44 17.48 -7.78
N ASP A 221 -14.69 17.89 -7.63
CA ASP A 221 -15.67 17.93 -8.70
C ASP A 221 -15.67 19.33 -9.35
N PHE A 222 -15.65 19.38 -10.65
CA PHE A 222 -15.64 20.59 -11.47
C PHE A 222 -16.99 20.87 -12.15
N GLN A 223 -18.01 20.10 -11.83
CA GLN A 223 -19.36 20.26 -12.37
C GLN A 223 -20.24 21.14 -11.50
#